data_b4511b1ba59eaafd423e338eaa294a2c
#
_entry.id   b4511b1ba59eaafd423e338eaa294a2c
#
_cell.length_a   1.000
_cell.length_b   1.000
_cell.length_c   1.000
_cell.angle_alpha   90.00
_cell.angle_beta   90.00
_cell.angle_gamma   90.00
#
_symmetry.space_group_name_H-M   'P 1'
#
loop_
_entity.id
_entity.type
_entity.pdbx_description
1 polymer ?
#
loop_
_entity_poly.entity_id
_entity_poly.type
_entity_poly.pdbx_seq_one_letter_code
_entity_poly.pdbx_strand_id
1 'polypeptide(L)'
;MILLCRPDMSNPLVGTFLWYLSERNISENVLMIVAAAQLFKQFAHMLRVYAKHPRADEDVATERRDSQEDLASRIVIFSDRNSLSNREQEVLSLVLRGLDAQNIASELVISPGTVKAHLHRIYVKSNVKTRDELIETFWRS
;
A
#
# COMPACT_ATOMS: atom_id res chain seq x y z
N MET A 1 -50.00 19.03 41.37
CA MET A 1 -49.57 17.78 42.00
C MET A 1 -48.63 17.09 41.01
N ILE A 2 -47.36 17.48 41.07
CA ILE A 2 -46.33 17.00 40.13
C ILE A 2 -45.61 15.82 40.84
N LEU A 3 -45.81 14.62 40.32
CA LEU A 3 -45.13 13.43 40.79
C LEU A 3 -43.63 13.56 40.43
N LEU A 4 -42.82 13.80 41.47
CA LEU A 4 -41.36 13.69 41.36
C LEU A 4 -41.02 12.20 41.13
N CYS A 5 -40.70 11.85 39.90
CA CYS A 5 -40.07 10.59 39.59
C CYS A 5 -38.65 10.63 40.20
N ARG A 6 -38.47 9.87 41.30
CA ARG A 6 -37.20 9.72 42.02
C ARG A 6 -36.30 8.84 41.18
N PRO A 7 -35.17 9.32 40.65
CA PRO A 7 -34.26 8.44 39.94
C PRO A 7 -33.64 7.44 40.91
N ASP A 8 -33.58 6.19 40.50
CA ASP A 8 -33.00 5.09 41.24
C ASP A 8 -31.49 5.37 41.51
N MET A 9 -31.20 5.56 42.82
CA MET A 9 -29.87 5.93 43.32
C MET A 9 -28.96 4.69 43.54
N SER A 10 -29.26 3.57 42.94
CA SER A 10 -28.48 2.33 43.12
C SER A 10 -27.14 2.30 42.35
N ASN A 11 -26.92 3.25 41.47
CA ASN A 11 -25.65 3.34 40.73
C ASN A 11 -24.88 4.58 41.17
N PRO A 12 -23.73 4.45 41.88
CA PRO A 12 -22.96 5.57 42.43
C PRO A 12 -22.41 6.50 41.33
N LEU A 13 -22.23 6.01 40.10
CA LEU A 13 -21.73 6.81 38.98
C LEU A 13 -22.81 7.77 38.43
N VAL A 14 -24.08 7.37 38.46
CA VAL A 14 -25.19 8.21 38.02
C VAL A 14 -25.47 9.33 39.01
N GLY A 15 -25.37 9.02 40.31
CA GLY A 15 -25.56 10.01 41.40
C GLY A 15 -24.48 11.07 41.38
N THR A 16 -23.21 10.71 41.20
CA THR A 16 -22.09 11.67 41.12
C THR A 16 -22.16 12.52 39.84
N PHE A 17 -22.59 11.95 38.73
CA PHE A 17 -22.76 12.68 37.49
C PHE A 17 -23.91 13.71 37.55
N LEU A 18 -25.06 13.34 38.13
CA LEU A 18 -26.19 14.25 38.31
C LEU A 18 -25.88 15.34 39.35
N TRP A 19 -25.13 15.04 40.42
CA TRP A 19 -24.68 16.04 41.40
C TRP A 19 -23.70 17.02 40.75
N TYR A 20 -22.76 16.54 39.94
CA TYR A 20 -21.78 17.36 39.18
C TYR A 20 -22.51 18.32 38.19
N LEU A 21 -23.59 17.89 37.55
CA LEU A 21 -24.38 18.69 36.62
C LEU A 21 -25.22 19.77 37.36
N SER A 22 -25.62 19.52 38.62
CA SER A 22 -26.44 20.45 39.43
C SER A 22 -25.66 21.60 40.02
N GLU A 23 -24.37 21.45 40.24
CA GLU A 23 -23.56 22.44 40.98
C GLU A 23 -22.78 23.40 40.06
N ARG A 24 -22.71 23.16 38.77
CA ARG A 24 -22.10 24.07 37.79
C ARG A 24 -23.14 24.70 36.88
N ASN A 25 -23.07 26.03 36.77
CA ASN A 25 -23.90 26.90 35.93
C ASN A 25 -24.32 26.21 34.60
N ILE A 26 -25.60 25.95 34.44
CA ILE A 26 -26.21 25.21 33.32
C ILE A 26 -25.80 25.76 31.95
N SER A 27 -25.50 27.07 31.87
CA SER A 27 -25.11 27.72 30.61
C SER A 27 -23.74 27.30 30.07
N GLU A 28 -22.72 27.06 30.95
CA GLU A 28 -21.38 26.61 30.52
C GLU A 28 -21.35 25.11 30.16
N ASN A 29 -22.13 24.31 30.90
CA ASN A 29 -22.21 22.85 30.64
C ASN A 29 -22.96 22.55 29.35
N VAL A 30 -23.99 23.31 29.00
CA VAL A 30 -24.70 23.14 27.72
C VAL A 30 -23.79 23.46 26.54
N LEU A 31 -22.96 24.49 26.64
CA LEU A 31 -21.99 24.83 25.59
C LEU A 31 -20.95 23.75 25.40
N MET A 32 -20.43 23.15 26.50
CA MET A 32 -19.50 22.03 26.47
C MET A 32 -20.11 20.77 25.85
N ILE A 33 -21.35 20.44 26.19
CA ILE A 33 -22.07 19.28 25.64
C ILE A 33 -22.32 19.47 24.14
N VAL A 34 -22.71 20.64 23.70
CA VAL A 34 -22.92 20.98 22.29
C VAL A 34 -21.57 20.90 21.52
N ALA A 35 -20.50 21.45 22.08
CA ALA A 35 -19.18 21.37 21.47
C ALA A 35 -18.69 19.93 21.36
N ALA A 36 -18.85 19.11 22.40
CA ALA A 36 -18.51 17.69 22.37
C ALA A 36 -19.34 16.90 21.36
N ALA A 37 -20.63 17.19 21.23
CA ALA A 37 -21.50 16.58 20.23
C ALA A 37 -21.11 16.97 18.79
N GLN A 38 -20.69 18.21 18.57
CA GLN A 38 -20.17 18.66 17.26
C GLN A 38 -18.85 17.96 16.90
N LEU A 39 -17.91 17.88 17.84
CA LEU A 39 -16.65 17.14 17.66
C LEU A 39 -16.90 15.65 17.38
N PHE A 40 -17.85 15.04 18.10
CA PHE A 40 -18.21 13.65 17.87
C PHE A 40 -18.85 13.43 16.49
N LYS A 41 -19.69 14.36 16.01
CA LYS A 41 -20.22 14.31 14.65
C LYS A 41 -19.12 14.43 13.59
N GLN A 42 -18.17 15.35 13.79
CA GLN A 42 -17.04 15.50 12.86
C GLN A 42 -16.14 14.25 12.86
N PHE A 43 -15.87 13.69 14.04
CA PHE A 43 -15.10 12.46 14.17
C PHE A 43 -15.82 11.26 13.54
N ALA A 44 -17.11 11.10 13.77
CA ALA A 44 -17.92 10.08 13.12
C ALA A 44 -18.02 10.25 11.60
N HIS A 45 -18.04 11.49 11.11
CA HIS A 45 -17.99 11.78 9.68
C HIS A 45 -16.60 11.41 9.10
N MET A 46 -15.53 11.77 9.80
CA MET A 46 -14.16 11.42 9.41
C MET A 46 -13.96 9.90 9.38
N LEU A 47 -14.43 9.18 10.41
CA LEU A 47 -14.40 7.70 10.42
C LEU A 47 -15.23 7.09 9.29
N ARG A 48 -16.36 7.68 8.94
CA ARG A 48 -17.22 7.20 7.85
C ARG A 48 -16.58 7.44 6.48
N VAL A 49 -15.87 8.55 6.31
CA VAL A 49 -15.06 8.83 5.11
C VAL A 49 -13.86 7.87 5.04
N TYR A 50 -13.19 7.61 6.15
CA TYR A 50 -12.07 6.66 6.23
C TYR A 50 -12.52 5.21 5.99
N ALA A 51 -13.67 4.81 6.54
CA ALA A 51 -14.25 3.48 6.32
C ALA A 51 -14.80 3.28 4.89
N LYS A 52 -15.06 4.37 4.16
CA LYS A 52 -15.52 4.31 2.77
C LYS A 52 -14.35 4.20 1.76
N HIS A 53 -13.10 4.31 2.24
CA HIS A 53 -11.87 4.14 1.43
C HIS A 53 -10.99 2.95 1.88
N PRO A 54 -11.50 1.78 2.23
CA PRO A 54 -10.65 0.60 2.45
C PRO A 54 -10.20 -0.06 1.15
N ARG A 55 -10.71 0.38 -0.01
CA ARG A 55 -10.47 -0.27 -1.31
C ARG A 55 -9.32 0.31 -2.12
N ALA A 56 -8.80 1.47 -1.77
CA ALA A 56 -7.67 2.04 -2.52
C ALA A 56 -6.41 1.17 -2.46
N ASP A 57 -6.19 0.46 -1.34
CA ASP A 57 -5.04 -0.42 -1.19
C ASP A 57 -5.24 -1.80 -1.85
N GLU A 58 -6.49 -2.29 -1.92
CA GLU A 58 -6.82 -3.54 -2.63
C GLU A 58 -6.80 -3.35 -4.14
N ASP A 59 -7.33 -2.25 -4.65
CA ASP A 59 -7.34 -1.94 -6.09
C ASP A 59 -5.91 -1.74 -6.60
N VAL A 60 -5.06 -1.02 -5.84
CA VAL A 60 -3.63 -0.85 -6.16
C VAL A 60 -2.86 -2.16 -6.06
N ALA A 61 -3.20 -3.04 -5.13
CA ALA A 61 -2.57 -4.35 -5.00
C ALA A 61 -2.96 -5.29 -6.15
N THR A 62 -4.20 -5.21 -6.63
CA THR A 62 -4.69 -5.99 -7.76
C THR A 62 -4.06 -5.51 -9.07
N GLU A 63 -4.04 -4.20 -9.34
CA GLU A 63 -3.36 -3.63 -10.51
C GLU A 63 -1.87 -3.95 -10.54
N ARG A 64 -1.21 -3.98 -9.37
CA ARG A 64 0.22 -4.38 -9.30
C ARG A 64 0.43 -5.86 -9.59
N ARG A 65 -0.49 -6.74 -9.16
CA ARG A 65 -0.42 -8.18 -9.45
C ARG A 65 -0.62 -8.44 -10.93
N ASP A 66 -1.65 -7.86 -11.52
CA ASP A 66 -1.93 -7.98 -12.96
C ASP A 66 -0.76 -7.48 -13.79
N SER A 67 -0.16 -6.34 -13.42
CA SER A 67 1.02 -5.80 -14.08
C SER A 67 2.27 -6.67 -13.91
N GLN A 68 2.43 -7.35 -12.77
CA GLN A 68 3.55 -8.28 -12.53
C GLN A 68 3.39 -9.59 -13.28
N GLU A 69 2.17 -10.13 -13.37
CA GLU A 69 1.87 -11.34 -14.12
C GLU A 69 2.05 -11.11 -15.62
N ASP A 70 1.62 -9.95 -16.13
CA ASP A 70 1.84 -9.56 -17.50
C ASP A 70 3.34 -9.43 -17.84
N LEU A 71 4.12 -8.78 -16.97
CA LEU A 71 5.57 -8.67 -17.14
C LEU A 71 6.27 -10.04 -17.12
N ALA A 72 5.89 -10.93 -16.19
CA ALA A 72 6.46 -12.26 -16.09
C ALA A 72 6.20 -13.09 -17.36
N SER A 73 4.97 -13.04 -17.87
CA SER A 73 4.56 -13.70 -19.11
C SER A 73 5.34 -13.17 -20.31
N ARG A 74 5.53 -11.86 -20.41
CA ARG A 74 6.33 -11.24 -21.48
C ARG A 74 7.80 -11.63 -21.40
N ILE A 75 8.37 -11.74 -20.19
CA ILE A 75 9.76 -12.21 -20.01
C ILE A 75 9.93 -13.63 -20.53
N VAL A 76 9.00 -14.53 -20.25
CA VAL A 76 9.03 -15.91 -20.76
C VAL A 76 8.99 -15.91 -22.28
N ILE A 77 8.04 -15.22 -22.90
CA ILE A 77 7.89 -15.14 -24.35
C ILE A 77 9.15 -14.58 -25.01
N PHE A 78 9.72 -13.49 -24.46
CA PHE A 78 10.94 -12.88 -24.96
C PHE A 78 12.14 -13.83 -24.85
N SER A 79 12.24 -14.54 -23.70
CA SER A 79 13.30 -15.51 -23.44
C SER A 79 13.26 -16.69 -24.40
N ASP A 80 12.09 -17.21 -24.66
CA ASP A 80 11.89 -18.31 -25.62
C ASP A 80 12.27 -17.89 -27.05
N ARG A 81 11.86 -16.72 -27.48
CA ARG A 81 12.19 -16.17 -28.82
C ARG A 81 13.68 -16.01 -29.02
N ASN A 82 14.39 -15.57 -27.99
CA ASN A 82 15.83 -15.30 -28.04
C ASN A 82 16.69 -16.46 -27.52
N SER A 83 16.07 -17.59 -27.17
CA SER A 83 16.77 -18.78 -26.61
C SER A 83 17.61 -18.44 -25.39
N LEU A 84 17.07 -17.62 -24.48
CA LEU A 84 17.73 -17.28 -23.23
C LEU A 84 17.68 -18.46 -22.25
N SER A 85 18.77 -18.70 -21.53
CA SER A 85 18.79 -19.66 -20.44
C SER A 85 18.05 -19.14 -19.20
N ASN A 86 17.67 -20.02 -18.27
CA ASN A 86 17.00 -19.61 -17.03
C ASN A 86 17.77 -18.51 -16.26
N ARG A 87 19.10 -18.60 -16.20
CA ARG A 87 19.96 -17.59 -15.58
C ARG A 87 19.97 -16.26 -16.33
N GLU A 88 19.96 -16.29 -17.64
CA GLU A 88 19.84 -15.09 -18.48
C GLU A 88 18.47 -14.44 -18.32
N GLN A 89 17.40 -15.23 -18.17
CA GLN A 89 16.07 -14.75 -17.89
C GLN A 89 15.96 -14.08 -16.51
N GLU A 90 16.58 -14.67 -15.46
CA GLU A 90 16.66 -14.05 -14.13
C GLU A 90 17.38 -12.69 -14.20
N VAL A 91 18.54 -12.63 -14.88
CA VAL A 91 19.27 -11.38 -15.09
C VAL A 91 18.45 -10.37 -15.87
N LEU A 92 17.76 -10.78 -16.94
CA LEU A 92 16.87 -9.92 -17.72
C LEU A 92 15.77 -9.32 -16.86
N SER A 93 15.11 -10.12 -16.00
CA SER A 93 14.05 -9.66 -15.11
C SER A 93 14.51 -8.54 -14.17
N LEU A 94 15.73 -8.64 -13.64
CA LEU A 94 16.33 -7.65 -12.76
C LEU A 94 16.78 -6.39 -13.52
N VAL A 95 17.24 -6.55 -14.76
CA VAL A 95 17.53 -5.42 -15.66
C VAL A 95 16.29 -4.60 -15.94
N LEU A 96 15.16 -5.25 -16.22
CA LEU A 96 13.87 -4.58 -16.48
C LEU A 96 13.31 -3.87 -15.25
N ARG A 97 13.66 -4.34 -14.04
CA ARG A 97 13.37 -3.64 -12.78
C ARG A 97 14.29 -2.44 -12.52
N GLY A 98 15.25 -2.17 -13.39
CA GLY A 98 16.15 -1.02 -13.27
C GLY A 98 17.42 -1.27 -12.45
N LEU A 99 17.69 -2.50 -11.98
CA LEU A 99 18.88 -2.79 -11.18
C LEU A 99 20.14 -2.70 -12.04
N ASP A 100 21.21 -2.15 -11.47
CA ASP A 100 22.54 -2.17 -12.06
C ASP A 100 23.26 -3.51 -11.86
N ALA A 101 24.41 -3.71 -12.52
CA ALA A 101 25.15 -4.97 -12.44
C ALA A 101 25.63 -5.32 -11.02
N GLN A 102 25.87 -4.34 -10.17
CA GLN A 102 26.29 -4.52 -8.78
C GLN A 102 25.13 -5.07 -7.93
N ASN A 103 23.97 -4.44 -8.06
CA ASN A 103 22.76 -4.84 -7.34
C ASN A 103 22.25 -6.21 -7.82
N ILE A 104 22.29 -6.48 -9.13
CA ILE A 104 22.00 -7.81 -9.70
C ILE A 104 22.94 -8.88 -9.13
N ALA A 105 24.22 -8.57 -9.02
CA ALA A 105 25.21 -9.49 -8.46
C ALA A 105 24.89 -9.84 -7.00
N SER A 106 24.51 -8.86 -6.21
CA SER A 106 24.10 -9.03 -4.82
C SER A 106 22.81 -9.86 -4.70
N GLU A 107 21.81 -9.57 -5.53
CA GLU A 107 20.51 -10.27 -5.54
C GLU A 107 20.65 -11.75 -5.92
N LEU A 108 21.47 -12.05 -6.94
CA LEU A 108 21.69 -13.41 -7.44
C LEU A 108 22.84 -14.14 -6.72
N VAL A 109 23.51 -13.49 -5.76
CA VAL A 109 24.66 -14.05 -5.02
C VAL A 109 25.77 -14.54 -5.95
N ILE A 110 26.14 -13.73 -6.95
CA ILE A 110 27.19 -13.99 -7.95
C ILE A 110 28.12 -12.78 -8.08
N SER A 111 29.25 -12.96 -8.79
CA SER A 111 30.16 -11.83 -9.02
C SER A 111 29.60 -10.84 -10.05
N PRO A 112 29.92 -9.53 -9.93
CA PRO A 112 29.56 -8.54 -10.96
C PRO A 112 30.13 -8.89 -12.35
N GLY A 113 31.27 -9.57 -12.40
CA GLY A 113 31.85 -10.08 -13.64
C GLY A 113 30.97 -11.13 -14.30
N THR A 114 30.39 -12.04 -13.50
CA THR A 114 29.44 -13.05 -13.96
C THR A 114 28.17 -12.42 -14.51
N VAL A 115 27.64 -11.39 -13.84
CA VAL A 115 26.48 -10.62 -14.34
C VAL A 115 26.78 -9.99 -15.71
N LYS A 116 27.94 -9.34 -15.85
CA LYS A 116 28.36 -8.77 -17.14
C LYS A 116 28.47 -9.83 -18.25
N ALA A 117 28.96 -11.05 -17.93
CA ALA A 117 28.99 -12.13 -18.87
C ALA A 117 27.61 -12.62 -19.31
N HIS A 118 26.63 -12.67 -18.37
CA HIS A 118 25.23 -12.98 -18.71
C HIS A 118 24.61 -11.87 -19.56
N LEU A 119 24.81 -10.61 -19.20
CA LEU A 119 24.32 -9.45 -19.99
C LEU A 119 24.86 -9.49 -21.41
N HIS A 120 26.15 -9.75 -21.57
CA HIS A 120 26.76 -9.87 -22.92
C HIS A 120 26.09 -10.95 -23.76
N ARG A 121 25.82 -12.13 -23.16
CA ARG A 121 25.12 -13.22 -23.87
C ARG A 121 23.67 -12.83 -24.24
N ILE A 122 22.95 -12.15 -23.35
CA ILE A 122 21.62 -11.62 -23.63
C ILE A 122 21.67 -10.66 -24.80
N TYR A 123 22.62 -9.71 -24.81
CA TYR A 123 22.77 -8.76 -25.90
C TYR A 123 23.04 -9.45 -27.25
N VAL A 124 23.94 -10.43 -27.27
CA VAL A 124 24.25 -11.21 -28.48
C VAL A 124 23.01 -11.97 -28.98
N LYS A 125 22.28 -12.64 -28.08
CA LYS A 125 21.11 -13.43 -28.44
C LYS A 125 19.92 -12.59 -28.87
N SER A 126 19.75 -11.40 -28.28
CA SER A 126 18.68 -10.45 -28.63
C SER A 126 19.09 -9.50 -29.77
N ASN A 127 20.31 -9.65 -30.31
CA ASN A 127 20.85 -8.78 -31.36
C ASN A 127 20.81 -7.29 -31.03
N VAL A 128 21.19 -6.94 -29.78
CA VAL A 128 21.25 -5.57 -29.28
C VAL A 128 22.66 -5.28 -28.74
N LYS A 129 23.03 -3.99 -28.65
CA LYS A 129 24.38 -3.58 -28.23
C LYS A 129 24.42 -2.91 -26.87
N THR A 130 23.30 -2.32 -26.44
CA THR A 130 23.21 -1.55 -25.22
C THR A 130 22.05 -2.01 -24.35
N ARG A 131 22.09 -1.60 -23.07
CA ARG A 131 21.01 -1.86 -22.13
C ARG A 131 19.70 -1.19 -22.54
N ASP A 132 19.79 0.05 -22.99
CA ASP A 132 18.61 0.84 -23.39
C ASP A 132 17.95 0.22 -24.63
N GLU A 133 18.76 -0.23 -25.58
CA GLU A 133 18.28 -0.96 -26.76
C GLU A 133 17.62 -2.29 -26.39
N LEU A 134 18.15 -3.02 -25.38
CA LEU A 134 17.52 -4.24 -24.86
C LEU A 134 16.13 -3.95 -24.28
N ILE A 135 16.02 -2.93 -23.43
CA ILE A 135 14.78 -2.54 -22.79
C ILE A 135 13.77 -2.11 -23.88
N GLU A 136 14.18 -1.29 -24.82
CA GLU A 136 13.33 -0.84 -25.94
C GLU A 136 12.84 -2.04 -26.79
N THR A 137 13.74 -2.96 -27.14
CA THR A 137 13.42 -4.15 -27.92
C THR A 137 12.45 -5.06 -27.17
N PHE A 138 12.63 -5.21 -25.87
CA PHE A 138 11.73 -5.99 -25.00
C PHE A 138 10.31 -5.42 -25.00
N TRP A 139 10.17 -4.09 -24.85
CA TRP A 139 8.84 -3.46 -24.80
C TRP A 139 8.15 -3.39 -26.16
N ARG A 140 8.92 -3.47 -27.23
CA ARG A 140 8.40 -3.48 -28.60
C ARG A 140 7.99 -4.88 -29.07
N SER A 141 8.49 -5.93 -28.44
CA SER A 141 8.18 -7.32 -28.81
C SER A 141 6.85 -7.79 -28.24
#